data_c440a44c0a3e2ebc3d1b1a90be5c1e28
#
_entry.id   c440a44c0a3e2ebc3d1b1a90be5c1e28
#
_cell.length_a   1.000
_cell.length_b   1.000
_cell.length_c   1.000
_cell.angle_alpha   90.00
_cell.angle_beta   90.00
_cell.angle_gamma   90.00
#
_symmetry.space_group_name_H-M   'P 1'
#
loop_
_entity.id
_entity.type
_entity.pdbx_description
1 polymer ?
#
loop_
_entity_poly.entity_id
_entity_poly.type
_entity_poly.pdbx_seq_one_letter_code
_entity_poly.pdbx_strand_id
1 'polypeptide(L)'
;ERAIKRHAFQRAALEAAFEQKPRIISVVGTKGKGSVSELLRSALGPTVGCFTSPHLHGCRERIRVGDEPISVEALRRHGATALDLATKLKVDEWGCVFFDRLLATALLHFGEEACPRLVLEAGVGGIHDSTNFFTEEELELAVITSISLDHTALLGDTLAEIATNKAGVLRPHCRAVTPSTQPPEALEALQSEADRVGAELIIVDCAGT
;
A
#
# COMPACT_ATOMS: atom_id res chain seq x y z
N GLU A 1 12.81 -12.53 -6.13
CA GLU A 1 13.49 -12.80 -4.85
C GLU A 1 13.50 -11.59 -3.92
N ARG A 2 13.93 -10.38 -4.36
CA ARG A 2 13.97 -9.18 -3.51
C ARG A 2 12.59 -8.77 -2.98
N ALA A 3 11.54 -8.83 -3.80
CA ALA A 3 10.18 -8.49 -3.38
C ALA A 3 9.67 -9.43 -2.28
N ILE A 4 9.88 -10.74 -2.44
CA ILE A 4 9.49 -11.75 -1.44
C ILE A 4 10.12 -11.45 -0.08
N LYS A 5 11.41 -11.09 -0.07
CA LYS A 5 12.13 -10.76 1.16
C LYS A 5 11.63 -9.46 1.81
N ARG A 6 11.30 -8.43 1.00
CA ARG A 6 10.65 -7.21 1.49
C ARG A 6 9.29 -7.50 2.11
N HIS A 7 8.46 -8.29 1.42
CA HIS A 7 7.16 -8.68 1.95
C HIS A 7 7.30 -9.49 3.25
N ALA A 8 8.27 -10.40 3.35
CA ALA A 8 8.54 -11.13 4.60
C ALA A 8 8.95 -10.20 5.74
N PHE A 9 9.71 -9.15 5.48
CA PHE A 9 10.08 -8.14 6.48
C PHE A 9 8.85 -7.35 6.97
N GLN A 10 8.00 -6.88 6.05
CA GLN A 10 6.77 -6.18 6.42
C GLN A 10 5.81 -7.11 7.18
N ARG A 11 5.74 -8.36 6.75
CA ARG A 11 4.96 -9.39 7.43
C ARG A 11 5.41 -9.59 8.88
N ALA A 12 6.70 -9.72 9.11
CA ALA A 12 7.26 -9.84 10.45
C ALA A 12 6.97 -8.60 11.32
N ALA A 13 7.03 -7.39 10.75
CA ALA A 13 6.67 -6.17 11.46
C ALA A 13 5.18 -6.15 11.84
N LEU A 14 4.28 -6.56 10.93
CA LEU A 14 2.85 -6.67 11.19
C LEU A 14 2.56 -7.70 12.30
N GLU A 15 3.20 -8.86 12.22
CA GLU A 15 3.02 -9.95 13.20
C GLU A 15 3.53 -9.58 14.60
N ALA A 16 4.61 -8.78 14.66
CA ALA A 16 5.13 -8.28 15.93
C ALA A 16 4.24 -7.17 16.55
N ALA A 17 3.46 -6.48 15.73
CA ALA A 17 2.68 -5.32 16.15
C ALA A 17 1.22 -5.64 16.51
N PHE A 18 0.63 -6.66 15.89
CA PHE A 18 -0.81 -6.91 15.99
C PHE A 18 -1.11 -8.32 16.48
N GLU A 19 -1.86 -8.43 17.56
CA GLU A 19 -2.48 -9.70 18.02
C GLU A 19 -3.62 -10.10 17.07
N GLN A 20 -4.48 -9.13 16.72
CA GLN A 20 -5.53 -9.30 15.71
C GLN A 20 -5.17 -8.51 14.47
N LYS A 21 -5.11 -9.17 13.32
CA LYS A 21 -4.69 -8.54 12.07
C LYS A 21 -5.67 -7.44 11.65
N PRO A 22 -5.16 -6.26 11.25
CA PRO A 22 -5.99 -5.17 10.76
C PRO A 22 -6.53 -5.49 9.38
N ARG A 23 -7.62 -4.82 9.00
CA ARG A 23 -8.10 -4.81 7.62
C ARG A 23 -7.27 -3.80 6.81
N ILE A 24 -6.88 -4.17 5.60
CA ILE A 24 -6.00 -3.37 4.75
C ILE A 24 -6.75 -2.85 3.53
N ILE A 25 -6.62 -1.56 3.28
CA ILE A 25 -7.02 -0.90 2.04
C ILE A 25 -5.74 -0.55 1.28
N SER A 26 -5.51 -1.21 0.17
CA SER A 26 -4.34 -0.98 -0.68
C SER A 26 -4.65 0.04 -1.75
N VAL A 27 -3.84 1.10 -1.85
CA VAL A 27 -4.01 2.18 -2.84
C VAL A 27 -2.85 2.17 -3.82
N VAL A 28 -3.14 1.81 -5.06
CA VAL A 28 -2.17 1.78 -6.17
C VAL A 28 -2.63 2.70 -7.30
N GLY A 29 -1.77 2.95 -8.26
CA GLY A 29 -2.06 3.80 -9.43
C GLY A 29 -0.85 4.63 -9.84
N THR A 30 -1.00 5.45 -10.87
CA THR A 30 0.05 6.36 -11.30
C THR A 30 -0.09 7.71 -10.60
N LYS A 31 -1.26 8.33 -10.67
CA LYS A 31 -1.55 9.64 -10.08
C LYS A 31 -2.75 9.55 -9.15
N GLY A 32 -2.81 10.42 -8.14
CA GLY A 32 -3.96 10.53 -7.23
C GLY A 32 -3.94 9.57 -6.05
N LYS A 33 -2.94 8.70 -5.90
CA LYS A 33 -2.84 7.77 -4.76
C LYS A 33 -2.92 8.48 -3.42
N GLY A 34 -2.05 9.47 -3.18
CA GLY A 34 -2.01 10.23 -1.94
C GLY A 34 -3.33 10.96 -1.66
N SER A 35 -3.94 11.59 -2.68
CA SER A 35 -5.24 12.27 -2.53
C SER A 35 -6.34 11.30 -2.12
N VAL A 36 -6.40 10.12 -2.75
CA VAL A 36 -7.38 9.08 -2.42
C VAL A 36 -7.10 8.50 -1.03
N SER A 37 -5.83 8.28 -0.67
CA SER A 37 -5.45 7.82 0.67
C SER A 37 -5.90 8.79 1.76
N GLU A 38 -5.74 10.11 1.54
CA GLU A 38 -6.20 11.14 2.47
C GLU A 38 -7.73 11.21 2.58
N LEU A 39 -8.44 11.07 1.46
CA LEU A 39 -9.91 11.00 1.47
C LEU A 39 -10.41 9.76 2.23
N LEU A 40 -9.81 8.61 2.00
CA LEU A 40 -10.12 7.37 2.72
C LEU A 40 -9.83 7.50 4.21
N ARG A 41 -8.66 8.06 4.59
CA ARG A 41 -8.31 8.33 5.98
C ARG A 41 -9.36 9.20 6.66
N SER A 42 -9.77 10.30 6.02
CA SER A 42 -10.78 11.21 6.54
C SER A 42 -12.15 10.55 6.68
N ALA A 43 -12.56 9.75 5.70
CA ALA A 43 -13.85 9.06 5.70
C ALA A 43 -13.93 7.92 6.73
N LEU A 44 -12.83 7.24 6.97
CA LEU A 44 -12.75 6.10 7.91
C LEU A 44 -12.61 6.53 9.38
N GLY A 45 -12.24 7.78 9.61
CA GLY A 45 -12.23 8.38 10.94
C GLY A 45 -10.89 8.25 11.70
N PRO A 46 -10.90 8.57 13.00
CA PRO A 46 -9.68 8.87 13.75
C PRO A 46 -8.81 7.67 14.12
N THR A 47 -9.32 6.45 13.98
CA THR A 47 -8.59 5.23 14.38
C THR A 47 -7.92 4.50 13.22
N VAL A 48 -7.97 5.07 12.01
CA VAL A 48 -7.33 4.47 10.83
C VAL A 48 -5.86 4.82 10.77
N GLY A 49 -5.00 3.81 10.58
CA GLY A 49 -3.61 4.00 10.24
C GLY A 49 -3.45 4.31 8.75
N CYS A 50 -2.73 5.35 8.39
CA CYS A 50 -2.50 5.75 7.01
C CYS A 50 -1.00 5.90 6.72
N PHE A 51 -0.53 5.18 5.70
CA PHE A 51 0.84 5.26 5.20
C PHE A 51 0.83 5.82 3.78
N THR A 52 1.50 6.96 3.57
CA THR A 52 1.53 7.68 2.29
C THR A 52 2.94 8.03 1.85
N SER A 53 3.11 8.39 0.56
CA SER A 53 4.39 8.85 0.00
C SER A 53 4.21 9.69 -1.27
N PRO A 54 5.14 10.64 -1.53
CA PRO A 54 6.21 11.13 -0.67
C PRO A 54 5.72 12.08 0.43
N HIS A 55 6.62 12.55 1.29
CA HIS A 55 6.35 13.69 2.17
C HIS A 55 6.73 15.01 1.50
N LEU A 56 6.18 16.12 1.99
CA LEU A 56 6.51 17.47 1.54
C LEU A 56 7.56 18.12 2.44
N HIS A 57 7.42 17.99 3.76
CA HIS A 57 8.30 18.64 4.74
C HIS A 57 9.10 17.63 5.56
N GLY A 58 8.47 16.55 6.03
CA GLY A 58 9.14 15.58 6.89
C GLY A 58 8.52 14.20 6.87
N CYS A 59 9.35 13.17 7.14
CA CYS A 59 8.94 11.76 7.02
C CYS A 59 7.76 11.37 7.94
N ARG A 60 7.50 12.13 9.00
CA ARG A 60 6.36 11.91 9.90
C ARG A 60 5.01 12.03 9.20
N GLU A 61 4.92 12.87 8.16
CA GLU A 61 3.71 13.02 7.34
C GLU A 61 3.24 11.71 6.70
N ARG A 62 4.18 10.79 6.47
CA ARG A 62 3.88 9.50 5.84
C ARG A 62 3.20 8.49 6.76
N ILE A 63 3.21 8.73 8.08
CA ILE A 63 2.70 7.82 9.10
C ILE A 63 1.71 8.58 9.96
N ARG A 64 0.43 8.31 9.81
CA ARG A 64 -0.64 9.03 10.51
C ARG A 64 -1.64 8.05 11.10
N VAL A 65 -2.17 8.41 12.27
CA VAL A 65 -3.35 7.77 12.86
C VAL A 65 -4.45 8.83 12.96
N GLY A 66 -5.53 8.62 12.24
CA GLY A 66 -6.47 9.71 12.02
C GLY A 66 -5.76 10.95 11.45
N ASP A 67 -5.95 12.11 12.06
CA ASP A 67 -5.33 13.37 11.61
C ASP A 67 -3.90 13.58 12.13
N GLU A 68 -3.47 12.79 13.11
CA GLU A 68 -2.22 13.02 13.81
C GLU A 68 -1.03 12.29 13.15
N PRO A 69 0.03 13.01 12.77
CA PRO A 69 1.27 12.37 12.35
C PRO A 69 2.00 11.74 13.54
N ILE A 70 2.66 10.62 13.31
CA ILE A 70 3.48 9.94 14.31
C ILE A 70 4.36 10.94 15.11
N SER A 71 4.42 10.81 16.44
CA SER A 71 5.27 11.67 17.27
C SER A 71 6.76 11.41 17.00
N VAL A 72 7.63 12.36 17.35
CA VAL A 72 9.08 12.18 17.20
C VAL A 72 9.57 11.01 18.05
N GLU A 73 9.02 10.88 19.26
CA GLU A 73 9.36 9.81 20.20
C GLU A 73 8.94 8.44 19.67
N ALA A 74 7.70 8.32 19.18
CA ALA A 74 7.19 7.09 18.60
C ALA A 74 7.98 6.71 17.32
N LEU A 75 8.29 7.69 16.45
CA LEU A 75 9.10 7.45 15.27
C LEU A 75 10.49 6.90 15.62
N ARG A 76 11.14 7.46 16.63
CA ARG A 76 12.46 6.98 17.11
C ARG A 76 12.37 5.59 17.71
N ARG A 77 11.38 5.34 18.57
CA ARG A 77 11.20 4.05 19.25
C ARG A 77 10.88 2.94 18.25
N HIS A 78 9.86 3.12 17.42
CA HIS A 78 9.48 2.12 16.41
C HIS A 78 10.51 2.00 15.30
N GLY A 79 11.19 3.09 14.93
CA GLY A 79 12.30 3.08 13.99
C GLY A 79 13.46 2.21 14.48
N ALA A 80 13.82 2.31 15.77
CA ALA A 80 14.83 1.45 16.38
C ALA A 80 14.39 -0.02 16.36
N THR A 81 13.13 -0.32 16.72
CA THR A 81 12.58 -1.69 16.68
C THR A 81 12.57 -2.25 15.24
N ALA A 82 12.18 -1.44 14.26
CA ALA A 82 12.21 -1.83 12.85
C ALA A 82 13.65 -2.12 12.38
N LEU A 83 14.63 -1.36 12.84
CA LEU A 83 16.04 -1.56 12.52
C LEU A 83 16.58 -2.85 13.16
N ASP A 84 16.23 -3.14 14.41
CA ASP A 84 16.58 -4.39 15.08
C ASP A 84 15.98 -5.60 14.35
N LEU A 85 14.73 -5.50 13.93
CA LEU A 85 14.06 -6.54 13.14
C LEU A 85 14.75 -6.71 11.78
N ALA A 86 15.10 -5.61 11.12
CA ALA A 86 15.83 -5.62 9.86
C ALA A 86 17.19 -6.31 9.99
N THR A 87 17.91 -6.05 11.08
CA THR A 87 19.19 -6.69 11.38
C THR A 87 19.03 -8.19 11.62
N LYS A 88 18.04 -8.60 12.44
CA LYS A 88 17.74 -10.02 12.70
C LYS A 88 17.40 -10.79 11.43
N LEU A 89 16.65 -10.17 10.52
CA LEU A 89 16.25 -10.76 9.24
C LEU A 89 17.29 -10.55 8.12
N LYS A 90 18.40 -9.87 8.41
CA LYS A 90 19.48 -9.57 7.47
C LYS A 90 18.99 -8.85 6.19
N VAL A 91 18.00 -7.94 6.35
CA VAL A 91 17.35 -7.30 5.19
C VAL A 91 18.28 -6.38 4.41
N ASP A 92 19.37 -5.90 5.00
CA ASP A 92 20.37 -5.07 4.35
C ASP A 92 21.13 -5.82 3.25
N GLU A 93 21.30 -7.14 3.39
CA GLU A 93 21.87 -8.01 2.37
C GLU A 93 20.99 -8.09 1.10
N TRP A 94 19.71 -7.66 1.20
CA TRP A 94 18.73 -7.78 0.12
C TRP A 94 18.40 -6.43 -0.54
N GLY A 95 19.07 -5.36 -0.11
CA GLY A 95 18.84 -4.01 -0.62
C GLY A 95 17.55 -3.39 -0.09
N CYS A 96 17.25 -3.60 1.20
CA CYS A 96 16.20 -2.87 1.93
C CYS A 96 16.48 -1.37 1.85
N VAL A 97 15.47 -0.60 1.44
CA VAL A 97 15.59 0.83 1.27
C VAL A 97 14.84 1.59 2.38
N PHE A 98 15.02 2.89 2.41
CA PHE A 98 14.35 3.78 3.37
C PHE A 98 12.83 3.55 3.45
N PHE A 99 12.18 3.34 2.31
CA PHE A 99 10.73 3.07 2.23
C PHE A 99 10.33 1.83 3.02
N ASP A 100 11.09 0.74 2.87
CA ASP A 100 10.81 -0.54 3.55
C ASP A 100 10.88 -0.39 5.08
N ARG A 101 11.91 0.31 5.57
CA ARG A 101 12.10 0.55 7.02
C ARG A 101 11.04 1.48 7.58
N LEU A 102 10.64 2.49 6.80
CA LEU A 102 9.62 3.43 7.23
C LEU A 102 8.24 2.77 7.27
N LEU A 103 7.92 1.88 6.32
CA LEU A 103 6.68 1.09 6.36
C LEU A 103 6.66 0.15 7.57
N ALA A 104 7.76 -0.56 7.86
CA ALA A 104 7.84 -1.40 9.06
C ALA A 104 7.66 -0.57 10.35
N THR A 105 8.26 0.63 10.41
CA THR A 105 8.04 1.59 11.51
C THR A 105 6.57 1.99 11.64
N ALA A 106 5.90 2.23 10.51
CA ALA A 106 4.48 2.56 10.48
C ALA A 106 3.62 1.42 11.01
N LEU A 107 3.87 0.18 10.58
CA LEU A 107 3.14 -0.99 11.04
C LEU A 107 3.26 -1.19 12.56
N LEU A 108 4.47 -1.02 13.11
CA LEU A 108 4.70 -1.09 14.56
C LEU A 108 3.92 0.01 15.31
N HIS A 109 3.90 1.23 14.79
CA HIS A 109 3.13 2.33 15.37
C HIS A 109 1.63 2.08 15.29
N PHE A 110 1.12 1.64 14.14
CA PHE A 110 -0.31 1.34 13.96
C PHE A 110 -0.79 0.22 14.89
N GLY A 111 0.08 -0.75 15.19
CA GLY A 111 -0.21 -1.79 16.17
C GLY A 111 -0.31 -1.25 17.59
N GLU A 112 0.63 -0.37 18.02
CA GLU A 112 0.58 0.29 19.32
C GLU A 112 -0.71 1.12 19.48
N GLU A 113 -1.13 1.81 18.42
CA GLU A 113 -2.37 2.60 18.39
C GLU A 113 -3.62 1.76 18.15
N ALA A 114 -3.47 0.42 18.10
CA ALA A 114 -4.56 -0.54 17.88
C ALA A 114 -5.46 -0.20 16.68
N CYS A 115 -4.87 0.25 15.57
CA CYS A 115 -5.61 0.62 14.37
C CYS A 115 -6.32 -0.61 13.76
N PRO A 116 -7.67 -0.62 13.67
CA PRO A 116 -8.40 -1.76 13.11
C PRO A 116 -8.33 -1.81 11.58
N ARG A 117 -8.01 -0.70 10.94
CA ARG A 117 -7.85 -0.56 9.48
C ARG A 117 -6.60 0.21 9.14
N LEU A 118 -5.96 -0.18 8.03
CA LEU A 118 -4.80 0.50 7.47
C LEU A 118 -5.07 0.90 6.02
N VAL A 119 -4.80 2.15 5.67
CA VAL A 119 -4.72 2.63 4.29
C VAL A 119 -3.25 2.67 3.91
N LEU A 120 -2.85 1.85 2.94
CA LEU A 120 -1.47 1.72 2.52
C LEU A 120 -1.30 2.18 1.06
N GLU A 121 -0.66 3.33 0.86
CA GLU A 121 -0.29 3.83 -0.45
C GLU A 121 0.97 3.13 -0.95
N ALA A 122 0.89 2.51 -2.13
CA ALA A 122 2.06 1.93 -2.80
C ALA A 122 3.06 3.01 -3.24
N GLY A 123 4.33 2.74 -3.03
CA GLY A 123 5.40 3.62 -3.50
C GLY A 123 5.51 3.60 -5.02
N VAL A 124 5.75 2.44 -5.62
CA VAL A 124 5.87 2.24 -7.07
C VAL A 124 5.32 0.89 -7.49
N GLY A 125 4.43 0.89 -8.50
CA GLY A 125 3.85 -0.33 -9.05
C GLY A 125 2.77 -0.92 -8.16
N GLY A 126 2.82 -2.21 -7.95
CA GLY A 126 1.88 -2.99 -7.13
C GLY A 126 2.49 -4.33 -6.73
N ILE A 127 2.68 -5.25 -7.68
CA ILE A 127 3.11 -6.64 -7.43
C ILE A 127 4.40 -6.75 -6.59
N HIS A 128 5.35 -5.85 -6.79
CA HIS A 128 6.65 -5.86 -6.10
C HIS A 128 6.81 -4.74 -5.06
N ASP A 129 5.76 -3.96 -4.84
CA ASP A 129 5.79 -2.90 -3.84
C ASP A 129 5.83 -3.49 -2.43
N SER A 130 6.55 -2.83 -1.52
CA SER A 130 6.68 -3.28 -0.14
C SER A 130 5.36 -3.31 0.61
N THR A 131 4.37 -2.51 0.16
CA THR A 131 3.02 -2.49 0.75
C THR A 131 2.19 -3.71 0.39
N ASN A 132 2.61 -4.54 -0.60
CA ASN A 132 1.86 -5.70 -1.09
C ASN A 132 2.17 -7.00 -0.30
N PHE A 133 2.33 -6.91 1.01
CA PHE A 133 2.69 -8.03 1.90
C PHE A 133 1.49 -8.76 2.54
N PHE A 134 0.29 -8.25 2.37
CA PHE A 134 -0.94 -8.73 2.99
C PHE A 134 -1.50 -10.01 2.33
N THR A 135 -2.30 -10.74 3.09
CA THR A 135 -3.05 -11.93 2.62
C THR A 135 -4.41 -11.53 2.04
N GLU A 136 -5.12 -12.50 1.45
CA GLU A 136 -6.49 -12.30 0.96
C GLU A 136 -7.48 -11.96 2.09
N GLU A 137 -7.30 -12.57 3.26
CA GLU A 137 -8.17 -12.35 4.43
C GLU A 137 -8.00 -10.94 5.02
N GLU A 138 -6.83 -10.34 4.87
CA GLU A 138 -6.51 -9.01 5.39
C GLU A 138 -6.93 -7.91 4.42
N LEU A 139 -6.94 -8.17 3.10
CA LEU A 139 -7.31 -7.17 2.10
C LEU A 139 -8.81 -6.90 2.12
N GLU A 140 -9.21 -5.73 2.60
CA GLU A 140 -10.60 -5.27 2.59
C GLU A 140 -10.99 -4.68 1.24
N LEU A 141 -10.10 -3.89 0.63
CA LEU A 141 -10.34 -3.18 -0.62
C LEU A 141 -9.02 -2.88 -1.34
N ALA A 142 -8.99 -3.07 -2.65
CA ALA A 142 -7.95 -2.54 -3.51
C ALA A 142 -8.48 -1.30 -4.25
N VAL A 143 -7.76 -0.19 -4.20
CA VAL A 143 -8.10 1.04 -4.93
C VAL A 143 -7.05 1.29 -5.98
N ILE A 144 -7.47 1.24 -7.25
CA ILE A 144 -6.61 1.46 -8.40
C ILE A 144 -6.96 2.83 -8.98
N THR A 145 -6.17 3.84 -8.66
CA THR A 145 -6.36 5.20 -9.17
C THR A 145 -5.99 5.30 -10.65
N SER A 146 -5.89 6.49 -11.23
CA SER A 146 -5.60 6.63 -12.66
C SER A 146 -4.29 5.95 -13.07
N ILE A 147 -4.28 5.30 -14.25
CA ILE A 147 -3.13 4.69 -14.87
C ILE A 147 -2.65 5.56 -16.02
N SER A 148 -1.37 5.81 -16.08
CA SER A 148 -0.68 6.49 -17.19
C SER A 148 0.76 5.98 -17.31
N LEU A 149 1.45 6.31 -18.38
CA LEU A 149 2.87 5.99 -18.54
C LEU A 149 3.68 6.70 -17.47
N ASP A 150 4.33 5.91 -16.63
CA ASP A 150 5.22 6.37 -15.57
C ASP A 150 6.08 5.20 -15.10
N HIS A 151 7.31 5.47 -14.66
CA HIS A 151 8.26 4.44 -14.22
C HIS A 151 8.41 3.28 -15.23
N THR A 152 8.38 3.58 -16.53
CA THR A 152 8.34 2.56 -17.60
C THR A 152 9.49 1.57 -17.53
N ALA A 153 10.69 2.02 -17.15
CA ALA A 153 11.85 1.14 -16.95
C ALA A 153 11.65 0.05 -15.88
N LEU A 154 10.63 0.18 -15.02
CA LEU A 154 10.34 -0.77 -13.92
C LEU A 154 9.02 -1.50 -14.11
N LEU A 155 8.02 -0.84 -14.70
CA LEU A 155 6.63 -1.33 -14.72
C LEU A 155 6.19 -1.85 -16.09
N GLY A 156 6.95 -1.55 -17.16
CA GLY A 156 6.63 -1.88 -18.54
C GLY A 156 6.42 -0.65 -19.41
N ASP A 157 6.49 -0.85 -20.72
CA ASP A 157 6.47 0.22 -21.72
C ASP A 157 5.06 0.58 -22.22
N THR A 158 4.06 -0.22 -21.84
CA THR A 158 2.67 -0.05 -22.25
C THR A 158 1.74 0.19 -21.06
N LEU A 159 0.58 0.80 -21.32
CA LEU A 159 -0.45 1.00 -20.30
C LEU A 159 -0.98 -0.34 -19.75
N ALA A 160 -1.08 -1.36 -20.59
CA ALA A 160 -1.52 -2.69 -20.20
C ALA A 160 -0.53 -3.35 -19.22
N GLU A 161 0.79 -3.27 -19.49
CA GLU A 161 1.82 -3.80 -18.59
C GLU A 161 1.82 -3.09 -17.24
N ILE A 162 1.72 -1.75 -17.26
CA ILE A 162 1.64 -0.95 -16.03
C ILE A 162 0.37 -1.29 -15.24
N ALA A 163 -0.77 -1.45 -15.91
CA ALA A 163 -2.02 -1.84 -15.30
C ALA A 163 -1.93 -3.24 -14.65
N THR A 164 -1.39 -4.22 -15.37
CA THR A 164 -1.15 -5.58 -14.87
C THR A 164 -0.24 -5.58 -13.65
N ASN A 165 0.85 -4.80 -13.68
CA ASN A 165 1.75 -4.67 -12.53
C ASN A 165 1.02 -4.12 -11.29
N LYS A 166 0.18 -3.10 -11.47
CA LYS A 166 -0.59 -2.50 -10.38
C LYS A 166 -1.69 -3.44 -9.87
N ALA A 167 -2.35 -4.16 -10.78
CA ALA A 167 -3.35 -5.17 -10.43
C ALA A 167 -2.77 -6.36 -9.64
N GLY A 168 -1.46 -6.51 -9.58
CA GLY A 168 -0.80 -7.52 -8.74
C GLY A 168 -1.04 -7.40 -7.24
N VAL A 169 -1.77 -6.38 -6.78
CA VAL A 169 -2.28 -6.25 -5.40
C VAL A 169 -3.59 -7.00 -5.18
N LEU A 170 -4.28 -7.40 -6.24
CA LEU A 170 -5.55 -8.12 -6.15
C LEU A 170 -5.36 -9.50 -5.51
N ARG A 171 -6.37 -9.94 -4.78
CA ARG A 171 -6.43 -11.24 -4.12
C ARG A 171 -7.74 -11.93 -4.49
N PRO A 172 -7.85 -13.27 -4.40
CA PRO A 172 -9.11 -13.97 -4.57
C PRO A 172 -10.22 -13.35 -3.71
N HIS A 173 -11.40 -13.22 -4.28
CA HIS A 173 -12.60 -12.71 -3.61
C HIS A 173 -12.50 -11.27 -3.06
N CYS A 174 -11.41 -10.54 -3.31
CA CYS A 174 -11.34 -9.14 -2.92
C CYS A 174 -12.21 -8.26 -3.83
N ARG A 175 -12.61 -7.12 -3.31
CA ARG A 175 -13.18 -6.04 -4.11
C ARG A 175 -12.10 -5.06 -4.50
N ALA A 176 -12.14 -4.63 -5.76
CA ALA A 176 -11.28 -3.59 -6.28
C ALA A 176 -12.12 -2.48 -6.91
N VAL A 177 -11.70 -1.24 -6.78
CA VAL A 177 -12.35 -0.10 -7.40
C VAL A 177 -11.39 0.65 -8.31
N THR A 178 -11.89 1.10 -9.46
CA THR A 178 -11.13 1.91 -10.41
C THR A 178 -12.06 2.93 -11.10
N PRO A 179 -11.59 4.12 -11.51
CA PRO A 179 -12.44 5.09 -12.22
C PRO A 179 -12.77 4.64 -13.63
N SER A 180 -13.97 4.98 -14.13
CA SER A 180 -14.41 4.74 -15.51
C SER A 180 -13.57 5.51 -16.55
N THR A 181 -12.83 6.52 -16.12
CA THR A 181 -11.95 7.35 -16.97
C THR A 181 -10.58 6.71 -17.25
N GLN A 182 -10.37 5.45 -16.89
CA GLN A 182 -9.15 4.72 -17.25
C GLN A 182 -9.00 4.62 -18.78
N PRO A 183 -7.76 4.66 -19.31
CA PRO A 183 -7.52 4.28 -20.69
C PRO A 183 -8.06 2.88 -20.99
N PRO A 184 -8.71 2.65 -22.17
CA PRO A 184 -9.32 1.37 -22.49
C PRO A 184 -8.39 0.16 -22.33
N GLU A 185 -7.14 0.28 -22.78
CA GLU A 185 -6.12 -0.77 -22.64
C GLU A 185 -5.80 -1.10 -21.18
N ALA A 186 -5.76 -0.07 -20.32
CA ALA A 186 -5.53 -0.27 -18.90
C ALA A 186 -6.75 -0.94 -18.23
N LEU A 187 -7.96 -0.52 -18.59
CA LEU A 187 -9.19 -1.09 -18.05
C LEU A 187 -9.33 -2.55 -18.41
N GLU A 188 -9.05 -2.91 -19.67
CA GLU A 188 -9.06 -4.29 -20.15
C GLU A 188 -8.04 -5.16 -19.38
N ALA A 189 -6.83 -4.66 -19.16
CA ALA A 189 -5.81 -5.37 -18.40
C ALA A 189 -6.20 -5.53 -16.92
N LEU A 190 -6.82 -4.52 -16.31
CA LEU A 190 -7.34 -4.61 -14.93
C LEU A 190 -8.44 -5.65 -14.80
N GLN A 191 -9.39 -5.66 -15.76
CA GLN A 191 -10.48 -6.63 -15.78
C GLN A 191 -9.95 -8.05 -15.97
N SER A 192 -9.05 -8.25 -16.93
CA SER A 192 -8.41 -9.54 -17.19
C SER A 192 -7.69 -10.09 -15.94
N GLU A 193 -6.99 -9.24 -15.21
CA GLU A 193 -6.29 -9.66 -14.00
C GLU A 193 -7.27 -9.94 -12.85
N ALA A 194 -8.33 -9.15 -12.70
CA ALA A 194 -9.39 -9.40 -11.73
C ALA A 194 -10.07 -10.74 -11.98
N ASP A 195 -10.43 -11.03 -13.23
CA ASP A 195 -11.03 -12.32 -13.63
C ASP A 195 -10.08 -13.49 -13.36
N ARG A 196 -8.78 -13.32 -13.67
CA ARG A 196 -7.75 -14.34 -13.46
C ARG A 196 -7.60 -14.75 -11.99
N VAL A 197 -7.69 -13.78 -11.08
CA VAL A 197 -7.54 -14.06 -9.63
C VAL A 197 -8.88 -14.30 -8.93
N GLY A 198 -10.00 -14.05 -9.57
CA GLY A 198 -11.34 -14.15 -8.97
C GLY A 198 -11.69 -12.98 -8.06
N ALA A 199 -11.22 -11.77 -8.40
CA ALA A 199 -11.55 -10.52 -7.71
C ALA A 199 -12.74 -9.83 -8.38
N GLU A 200 -13.51 -9.06 -7.62
CA GLU A 200 -14.60 -8.22 -8.14
C GLU A 200 -14.04 -6.82 -8.49
N LEU A 201 -13.99 -6.47 -9.77
CA LEU A 201 -13.60 -5.13 -10.22
C LEU A 201 -14.83 -4.24 -10.38
N ILE A 202 -14.92 -3.19 -9.57
CA ILE A 202 -15.99 -2.19 -9.60
C ILE A 202 -15.48 -0.95 -10.32
N ILE A 203 -16.12 -0.61 -11.44
CA ILE A 203 -15.79 0.59 -12.22
C ILE A 203 -16.69 1.72 -11.72
N VAL A 204 -16.07 2.74 -11.12
CA VAL A 204 -16.79 3.89 -10.58
C VAL A 204 -16.92 4.96 -11.65
N ASP A 205 -18.16 5.35 -11.96
CA ASP A 205 -18.42 6.44 -12.88
C ASP A 205 -18.04 7.78 -12.22
N CYS A 206 -17.09 8.47 -12.83
CA CYS A 206 -16.63 9.79 -12.40
C CYS A 206 -17.25 10.92 -13.26
N ALA A 207 -18.11 10.60 -14.21
CA ALA A 207 -18.77 11.55 -15.06
C ALA A 207 -20.09 12.02 -14.41
N GLY A 208 -20.06 13.14 -13.74
CA GLY A 208 -21.29 13.82 -13.34
C GLY A 208 -21.40 14.24 -11.88
N THR A 209 -20.49 15.08 -11.44
CA THR A 209 -20.74 16.05 -10.36
C THR A 209 -20.42 17.45 -10.84
#